data_5f8409a70127cb6b6d34fd7165fbc773
#
_entry.id   5f8409a70127cb6b6d34fd7165fbc773
#
_cell.length_a   1.000
_cell.length_b   1.000
_cell.length_c   1.000
_cell.angle_alpha   90.00
_cell.angle_beta   90.00
_cell.angle_gamma   90.00
#
_symmetry.space_group_name_H-M   'P 1'
#
loop_
_entity.id
_entity.type
_entity.pdbx_description
1 polymer ?
#
loop_
_entity_poly.entity_id
_entity_poly.type
_entity_poly.pdbx_seq_one_letter_code
_entity_poly.pdbx_strand_id
1 'polypeptide(L)'
;MSILATEQVSHSFHDRWLFKDLHFGLLKGDRVALVGINGTGKSTLLSILGGKLEPTSGKVVKEKGIKIGFLDQDPKYDGLTSINDFIYSTDNEEQRLIRDYEELLAMPEIDQNKLEELTEKITTLNAWEYEYNIKTILNRLNIVDFHQDIKSLSGGQRKRLALAKLLIDEPDVYILDEPTNHLDIETIEWLEKLLTTGNKTVLLVTHDRYFLDNICTEIRELDRGKLFTYKGNYSYFLEKKSDREAIDAVMVERSRNLLRRELEWMRRQPQARGTKSKSRIDAYYELEDKSKAQKANDSVQLSMKISRQGSKILELEHISKNYGDKVIISDFSYVFKKGDRIGLAGKNGTGKSTFLNLITQIENPTSGHISVGETTVYGYYKQGGLEVNEGDRVLDVVKNVAEYIKMANGEVITASQLLTHFLFPPEKQFGFVNKLSGGERKRLQLMRVLMLNPNFLILDEPSNDLDIDTLNVLEDFLMNYSGVLILVSHDRYLLDKLTEQLFIFEGEGKIDIYNGNYADYKIEQDQLLKDQKQKKDIPVQKKEVVKEEKKKLSYKEQLEYDKLEKEIQELEAALVAKNKLLLETVDHVELSNIASEIENIQNNIDAKSERWMHLADLM
;
A
#
# COMPACT_ATOMS: atom_id res chain seq x y z
N MET A 1 10.56 28.03 -11.32
CA MET A 1 10.76 28.50 -9.92
C MET A 1 10.07 27.50 -9.02
N SER A 2 10.60 27.27 -7.81
CA SER A 2 9.90 26.42 -6.84
C SER A 2 8.70 27.13 -6.27
N ILE A 3 7.54 26.45 -6.27
CA ILE A 3 6.30 27.00 -5.72
C ILE A 3 6.27 26.92 -4.19
N LEU A 4 7.05 25.98 -3.63
CA LEU A 4 7.23 25.79 -2.20
C LEU A 4 8.69 25.41 -1.93
N ALA A 5 9.36 26.10 -1.03
CA ALA A 5 10.76 25.83 -0.69
C ALA A 5 11.05 26.10 0.78
N THR A 6 12.09 25.44 1.30
CA THR A 6 12.60 25.72 2.66
C THR A 6 14.00 26.33 2.57
N GLU A 7 14.26 27.30 3.44
CA GLU A 7 15.57 27.86 3.66
C GLU A 7 16.07 27.46 5.04
N GLN A 8 17.02 26.49 5.09
CA GLN A 8 17.70 26.00 6.31
C GLN A 8 16.74 25.66 7.46
N VAL A 9 15.65 24.94 7.14
CA VAL A 9 14.66 24.60 8.14
C VAL A 9 15.19 23.55 9.10
N SER A 10 15.12 23.85 10.41
CA SER A 10 15.46 22.93 11.48
C SER A 10 14.30 22.82 12.46
N HIS A 11 14.06 21.63 12.98
CA HIS A 11 13.02 21.43 13.99
C HIS A 11 13.44 20.40 15.04
N SER A 12 13.10 20.69 16.31
CA SER A 12 13.36 19.80 17.43
C SER A 12 12.13 19.67 18.31
N PHE A 13 11.94 18.49 18.90
CA PHE A 13 11.01 18.28 20.00
C PHE A 13 11.82 18.13 21.29
N HIS A 14 11.60 19.03 22.25
CA HIS A 14 12.40 19.13 23.47
C HIS A 14 13.90 19.17 23.11
N ASP A 15 14.71 18.26 23.64
CA ASP A 15 16.15 18.20 23.39
C ASP A 15 16.57 17.36 22.17
N ARG A 16 15.61 16.77 21.46
CA ARG A 16 15.88 15.90 20.32
C ARG A 16 15.63 16.61 19.01
N TRP A 17 16.68 16.80 18.22
CA TRP A 17 16.57 17.26 16.85
C TRP A 17 16.00 16.18 15.94
N LEU A 18 14.98 16.54 15.15
CA LEU A 18 14.44 15.71 14.09
C LEU A 18 15.26 15.90 12.81
N PHE A 19 15.51 17.13 12.43
CA PHE A 19 16.36 17.53 11.30
C PHE A 19 16.95 18.92 11.53
N LYS A 20 18.10 19.16 10.86
CA LYS A 20 18.82 20.44 10.92
C LYS A 20 19.17 20.89 9.50
N ASP A 21 19.05 22.20 9.26
CA ASP A 21 19.44 22.88 8.01
C ASP A 21 18.91 22.18 6.75
N LEU A 22 17.64 21.73 6.80
CA LEU A 22 17.03 20.96 5.74
C LEU A 22 16.62 21.88 4.58
N HIS A 23 17.04 21.51 3.37
CA HIS A 23 16.64 22.16 2.12
C HIS A 23 15.63 21.29 1.38
N PHE A 24 14.47 21.85 1.10
CA PHE A 24 13.40 21.20 0.35
C PHE A 24 12.88 22.17 -0.71
N GLY A 25 12.58 21.71 -1.90
CA GLY A 25 11.97 22.51 -2.96
C GLY A 25 10.97 21.66 -3.74
N LEU A 26 9.83 22.24 -4.10
CA LEU A 26 8.77 21.61 -4.89
C LEU A 26 8.47 22.51 -6.10
N LEU A 27 8.49 21.95 -7.31
CA LEU A 27 8.15 22.64 -8.54
C LEU A 27 6.68 22.37 -8.90
N LYS A 28 6.09 23.21 -9.74
CA LYS A 28 4.74 23.00 -10.24
C LYS A 28 4.68 21.71 -11.08
N GLY A 29 3.74 20.84 -10.74
CA GLY A 29 3.55 19.54 -11.38
C GLY A 29 4.43 18.43 -10.83
N ASP A 30 5.29 18.71 -9.84
CA ASP A 30 6.06 17.66 -9.15
C ASP A 30 5.14 16.75 -8.34
N ARG A 31 5.41 15.45 -8.40
CA ARG A 31 4.78 14.44 -7.57
C ARG A 31 5.84 13.74 -6.73
N VAL A 32 6.00 14.24 -5.51
CA VAL A 32 7.08 13.87 -4.60
C VAL A 32 6.53 13.05 -3.45
N ALA A 33 7.14 11.89 -3.19
CA ALA A 33 6.92 11.15 -1.96
C ALA A 33 8.00 11.43 -0.93
N LEU A 34 7.61 11.58 0.34
CA LEU A 34 8.51 11.63 1.48
C LEU A 34 8.44 10.31 2.23
N VAL A 35 9.52 9.54 2.22
CA VAL A 35 9.64 8.23 2.88
C VAL A 35 10.66 8.28 4.03
N GLY A 36 10.64 7.28 4.90
CA GLY A 36 11.57 7.13 6.03
C GLY A 36 10.93 6.40 7.21
N ILE A 37 11.74 5.98 8.17
CA ILE A 37 11.30 5.25 9.37
C ILE A 37 10.31 6.09 10.19
N ASN A 38 9.39 5.44 10.90
CA ASN A 38 8.46 6.15 11.78
C ASN A 38 9.21 6.91 12.89
N GLY A 39 8.76 8.15 13.15
CA GLY A 39 9.39 9.03 14.13
C GLY A 39 10.62 9.82 13.64
N THR A 40 10.94 9.79 12.34
CA THR A 40 12.00 10.63 11.73
C THR A 40 11.59 12.08 11.51
N GLY A 41 10.28 12.40 11.62
CA GLY A 41 9.76 13.75 11.45
C GLY A 41 9.08 14.02 10.11
N LYS A 42 8.64 12.99 9.37
CA LYS A 42 7.92 13.14 8.08
C LYS A 42 6.68 14.03 8.21
N SER A 43 5.73 13.65 9.06
CA SER A 43 4.49 14.43 9.28
C SER A 43 4.77 15.82 9.86
N THR A 44 5.83 15.96 10.66
CA THR A 44 6.29 17.26 11.16
C THR A 44 6.77 18.15 10.00
N LEU A 45 7.57 17.59 9.09
CA LEU A 45 8.04 18.33 7.91
C LEU A 45 6.87 18.70 6.99
N LEU A 46 5.91 17.79 6.77
CA LEU A 46 4.67 18.11 6.02
C LEU A 46 3.90 19.26 6.68
N SER A 47 3.74 19.23 8.01
CA SER A 47 3.03 20.27 8.76
C SER A 47 3.74 21.64 8.68
N ILE A 48 5.07 21.64 8.68
CA ILE A 48 5.87 22.85 8.48
C ILE A 48 5.69 23.39 7.05
N LEU A 49 5.77 22.53 6.04
CA LEU A 49 5.58 22.90 4.64
C LEU A 49 4.15 23.39 4.36
N GLY A 50 3.15 22.78 5.01
CA GLY A 50 1.75 23.20 4.96
C GLY A 50 1.43 24.49 5.74
N GLY A 51 2.40 25.00 6.51
CA GLY A 51 2.21 26.21 7.34
C GLY A 51 1.37 26.00 8.61
N LYS A 52 1.19 24.74 9.05
CA LYS A 52 0.47 24.39 10.29
C LYS A 52 1.37 24.43 11.52
N LEU A 53 2.67 24.27 11.31
CA LEU A 53 3.69 24.26 12.37
C LEU A 53 4.84 25.19 11.97
N GLU A 54 5.26 26.03 12.89
CA GLU A 54 6.44 26.85 12.70
C GLU A 54 7.72 26.05 12.95
N PRO A 55 8.75 26.15 12.11
CA PRO A 55 10.04 25.52 12.38
C PRO A 55 10.75 26.18 13.55
N THR A 56 11.64 25.44 14.23
CA THR A 56 12.48 25.98 15.31
C THR A 56 13.45 27.04 14.78
N SER A 57 13.98 26.86 13.55
CA SER A 57 14.78 27.83 12.82
C SER A 57 14.62 27.65 11.31
N GLY A 58 15.00 28.68 10.54
CA GLY A 58 14.78 28.72 9.10
C GLY A 58 13.38 29.21 8.75
N LYS A 59 13.02 29.15 7.47
CA LYS A 59 11.69 29.58 6.99
C LYS A 59 11.22 28.78 5.79
N VAL A 60 9.91 28.78 5.60
CA VAL A 60 9.24 28.25 4.42
C VAL A 60 8.89 29.41 3.49
N VAL A 61 9.30 29.32 2.24
CA VAL A 61 9.02 30.29 1.19
C VAL A 61 7.99 29.68 0.25
N LYS A 62 6.87 30.36 0.07
CA LYS A 62 5.81 29.98 -0.87
C LYS A 62 5.54 31.06 -1.89
N GLU A 63 5.18 30.70 -3.09
CA GLU A 63 4.79 31.61 -4.14
C GLU A 63 3.48 32.33 -3.73
N LYS A 64 3.33 33.61 -4.07
CA LYS A 64 2.14 34.40 -3.70
C LYS A 64 0.90 33.87 -4.41
N GLY A 65 -0.20 33.74 -3.66
CA GLY A 65 -1.51 33.35 -4.21
C GLY A 65 -1.72 31.83 -4.33
N ILE A 66 -0.74 30.99 -3.99
CA ILE A 66 -0.89 29.54 -4.04
C ILE A 66 -1.78 29.02 -2.91
N LYS A 67 -2.75 28.20 -3.28
CA LYS A 67 -3.60 27.44 -2.35
C LYS A 67 -2.93 26.11 -2.02
N ILE A 68 -2.64 25.87 -0.74
CA ILE A 68 -2.10 24.60 -0.25
C ILE A 68 -3.24 23.85 0.46
N GLY A 69 -3.56 22.67 -0.03
CA GLY A 69 -4.47 21.75 0.62
C GLY A 69 -3.70 20.72 1.43
N PHE A 70 -4.14 20.46 2.65
CA PHE A 70 -3.44 19.57 3.58
C PHE A 70 -4.38 18.52 4.15
N LEU A 71 -4.06 17.25 3.95
CA LEU A 71 -4.70 16.11 4.59
C LEU A 71 -3.88 15.65 5.79
N ASP A 72 -4.42 15.83 7.00
CA ASP A 72 -3.80 15.33 8.23
C ASP A 72 -4.00 13.82 8.39
N GLN A 73 -3.08 13.19 9.11
CA GLN A 73 -3.23 11.79 9.52
C GLN A 73 -4.47 11.60 10.42
N ASP A 74 -4.76 12.55 11.33
CA ASP A 74 -5.96 12.57 12.19
C ASP A 74 -6.64 13.95 12.10
N PRO A 75 -7.59 14.13 11.15
CA PRO A 75 -8.24 15.40 10.92
C PRO A 75 -9.13 15.83 12.11
N LYS A 76 -9.01 17.09 12.51
CA LYS A 76 -9.86 17.71 13.55
C LYS A 76 -10.93 18.58 12.90
N TYR A 77 -12.13 18.54 13.48
CA TYR A 77 -13.32 19.25 12.96
C TYR A 77 -13.86 20.19 14.04
N ASP A 78 -13.14 21.27 14.31
CA ASP A 78 -13.53 22.21 15.36
C ASP A 78 -14.69 23.10 14.87
N GLY A 79 -15.82 23.03 15.59
CA GLY A 79 -16.95 23.95 15.43
C GLY A 79 -17.97 23.57 14.34
N LEU A 80 -17.77 22.52 13.55
CA LEU A 80 -18.69 22.08 12.50
C LEU A 80 -19.53 20.90 12.99
N THR A 81 -20.82 20.90 12.68
CA THR A 81 -21.78 19.90 13.15
C THR A 81 -22.14 18.88 12.09
N SER A 82 -22.41 19.30 10.86
CA SER A 82 -22.85 18.40 9.80
C SER A 82 -21.79 18.21 8.70
N ILE A 83 -21.87 17.09 7.98
CA ILE A 83 -21.04 16.83 6.79
C ILE A 83 -21.28 17.92 5.73
N ASN A 84 -22.53 18.33 5.55
CA ASN A 84 -22.91 19.34 4.58
C ASN A 84 -22.20 20.67 4.86
N ASP A 85 -22.26 21.15 6.13
CA ASP A 85 -21.59 22.40 6.53
C ASP A 85 -20.08 22.34 6.28
N PHE A 86 -19.47 21.18 6.50
CA PHE A 86 -18.04 21.01 6.28
C PHE A 86 -17.67 21.05 4.79
N ILE A 87 -18.43 20.37 3.94
CA ILE A 87 -18.17 20.30 2.50
C ILE A 87 -18.32 21.69 1.86
N TYR A 88 -19.37 22.41 2.22
CA TYR A 88 -19.67 23.73 1.68
C TYR A 88 -19.09 24.90 2.51
N SER A 89 -18.10 24.63 3.38
CA SER A 89 -17.45 25.66 4.21
C SER A 89 -16.47 26.57 3.45
N THR A 90 -16.11 26.23 2.22
CA THR A 90 -15.18 27.03 1.41
C THR A 90 -15.92 28.23 0.82
N ASP A 91 -15.26 29.39 0.81
CA ASP A 91 -15.82 30.64 0.32
C ASP A 91 -15.65 30.74 -1.22
N ASN A 92 -16.30 29.84 -1.96
CA ASN A 92 -16.35 29.80 -3.41
C ASN A 92 -17.75 30.15 -3.89
N GLU A 93 -17.86 30.96 -4.95
CA GLU A 93 -19.13 31.45 -5.48
C GLU A 93 -20.04 30.31 -5.97
N GLU A 94 -19.45 29.31 -6.66
CA GLU A 94 -20.17 28.12 -7.11
C GLU A 94 -20.75 27.33 -5.94
N GLN A 95 -19.98 27.14 -4.86
CA GLN A 95 -20.45 26.43 -3.66
C GLN A 95 -21.58 27.17 -2.95
N ARG A 96 -21.51 28.48 -2.85
CA ARG A 96 -22.59 29.29 -2.25
C ARG A 96 -23.88 29.13 -3.03
N LEU A 97 -23.81 29.24 -4.36
CA LEU A 97 -24.98 29.10 -5.23
C LEU A 97 -25.63 27.72 -5.14
N ILE A 98 -24.81 26.64 -5.10
CA ILE A 98 -25.33 25.29 -4.96
C ILE A 98 -25.97 25.08 -3.58
N ARG A 99 -25.35 25.59 -2.51
CA ARG A 99 -25.92 25.51 -1.17
C ARG A 99 -27.24 26.24 -1.08
N ASP A 100 -27.30 27.50 -1.58
CA ASP A 100 -28.51 28.31 -1.56
C ASP A 100 -29.63 27.63 -2.38
N TYR A 101 -29.29 26.93 -3.47
CA TYR A 101 -30.21 26.15 -4.28
C TYR A 101 -30.73 24.90 -3.53
N GLU A 102 -29.85 24.12 -2.88
CA GLU A 102 -30.25 22.95 -2.10
C GLU A 102 -31.08 23.35 -0.85
N GLU A 103 -30.70 24.43 -0.16
CA GLU A 103 -31.47 24.96 0.97
C GLU A 103 -32.88 25.38 0.53
N LEU A 104 -33.00 26.03 -0.66
CA LEU A 104 -34.30 26.43 -1.19
C LEU A 104 -35.16 25.20 -1.55
N LEU A 105 -34.59 24.14 -2.12
CA LEU A 105 -35.30 22.92 -2.43
C LEU A 105 -35.75 22.15 -1.18
N ALA A 106 -35.06 22.30 -0.06
CA ALA A 106 -35.40 21.68 1.21
C ALA A 106 -36.52 22.41 1.96
N MET A 107 -36.91 23.62 1.53
CA MET A 107 -38.00 24.40 2.17
C MET A 107 -39.38 23.80 1.83
N PRO A 108 -40.33 23.80 2.78
CA PRO A 108 -41.69 23.30 2.54
C PRO A 108 -42.46 24.08 1.46
N GLU A 109 -42.17 25.36 1.30
CA GLU A 109 -42.69 26.22 0.24
C GLU A 109 -41.51 26.77 -0.58
N ILE A 110 -41.47 26.42 -1.87
CA ILE A 110 -40.41 26.82 -2.78
C ILE A 110 -40.79 28.14 -3.45
N ASP A 111 -39.95 29.16 -3.28
CA ASP A 111 -40.03 30.42 -4.04
C ASP A 111 -39.54 30.18 -5.48
N GLN A 112 -40.48 30.08 -6.42
CA GLN A 112 -40.20 29.82 -7.84
C GLN A 112 -39.30 30.88 -8.49
N ASN A 113 -39.50 32.16 -8.15
CA ASN A 113 -38.70 33.25 -8.73
C ASN A 113 -37.23 33.17 -8.29
N LYS A 114 -37.00 32.85 -7.01
CA LYS A 114 -35.64 32.61 -6.48
C LYS A 114 -34.99 31.34 -7.09
N LEU A 115 -35.80 30.32 -7.31
CA LEU A 115 -35.32 29.08 -7.92
C LEU A 115 -34.86 29.31 -9.37
N GLU A 116 -35.63 30.08 -10.15
CA GLU A 116 -35.25 30.44 -11.52
C GLU A 116 -33.98 31.28 -11.55
N GLU A 117 -33.86 32.32 -10.67
CA GLU A 117 -32.67 33.15 -10.59
C GLU A 117 -31.41 32.35 -10.21
N LEU A 118 -31.51 31.44 -9.23
CA LEU A 118 -30.39 30.57 -8.83
C LEU A 118 -30.03 29.60 -9.94
N THR A 119 -31.02 28.99 -10.61
CA THR A 119 -30.80 28.06 -11.72
C THR A 119 -30.08 28.74 -12.89
N GLU A 120 -30.46 29.99 -13.23
CA GLU A 120 -29.81 30.79 -14.27
C GLU A 120 -28.35 31.12 -13.90
N LYS A 121 -28.09 31.51 -12.66
CA LYS A 121 -26.72 31.79 -12.16
C LYS A 121 -25.86 30.53 -12.16
N ILE A 122 -26.37 29.38 -11.66
CA ILE A 122 -25.70 28.11 -11.64
C ILE A 122 -25.35 27.66 -13.07
N THR A 123 -26.28 27.84 -14.01
CA THR A 123 -26.07 27.47 -15.43
C THR A 123 -25.04 28.40 -16.08
N THR A 124 -25.09 29.72 -15.81
CA THR A 124 -24.12 30.67 -16.36
C THR A 124 -22.69 30.43 -15.88
N LEU A 125 -22.52 30.06 -14.62
CA LEU A 125 -21.23 29.71 -14.03
C LEU A 125 -20.81 28.25 -14.22
N ASN A 126 -21.61 27.46 -14.94
CA ASN A 126 -21.41 26.00 -15.14
C ASN A 126 -21.27 25.21 -13.81
N ALA A 127 -21.92 25.70 -12.74
CA ALA A 127 -21.79 25.12 -11.40
C ALA A 127 -22.48 23.76 -11.26
N TRP A 128 -23.31 23.32 -12.23
CA TRP A 128 -23.87 21.97 -12.29
C TRP A 128 -22.79 20.89 -12.44
N GLU A 129 -21.76 21.15 -13.22
CA GLU A 129 -20.62 20.23 -13.37
C GLU A 129 -19.86 20.11 -12.03
N TYR A 130 -19.75 21.21 -11.30
CA TYR A 130 -19.13 21.22 -9.98
C TYR A 130 -19.94 20.40 -8.97
N GLU A 131 -21.27 20.53 -8.93
CA GLU A 131 -22.15 19.70 -8.08
C GLU A 131 -22.04 18.22 -8.41
N TYR A 132 -22.03 17.88 -9.70
CA TYR A 132 -21.85 16.50 -10.14
C TYR A 132 -20.50 15.92 -9.67
N ASN A 133 -19.44 16.72 -9.76
CA ASN A 133 -18.10 16.33 -9.29
C ASN A 133 -18.08 16.12 -7.78
N ILE A 134 -18.71 17.01 -6.98
CA ILE A 134 -18.86 16.83 -5.54
C ILE A 134 -19.55 15.50 -5.22
N LYS A 135 -20.72 15.25 -5.79
CA LYS A 135 -21.50 14.02 -5.56
C LYS A 135 -20.70 12.77 -5.99
N THR A 136 -19.95 12.86 -7.09
CA THR A 136 -19.09 11.78 -7.56
C THR A 136 -17.97 11.48 -6.58
N ILE A 137 -17.26 12.50 -6.07
CA ILE A 137 -16.19 12.34 -5.08
C ILE A 137 -16.74 11.75 -3.79
N LEU A 138 -17.86 12.25 -3.28
CA LEU A 138 -18.48 11.78 -2.05
C LEU A 138 -18.94 10.32 -2.15
N ASN A 139 -19.59 9.95 -3.25
CA ASN A 139 -20.00 8.57 -3.52
C ASN A 139 -18.81 7.62 -3.62
N ARG A 140 -17.73 8.02 -4.31
CA ARG A 140 -16.49 7.22 -4.42
C ARG A 140 -15.83 7.00 -3.07
N LEU A 141 -15.91 7.98 -2.16
CA LEU A 141 -15.39 7.88 -0.81
C LEU A 141 -16.41 7.28 0.18
N ASN A 142 -17.52 6.76 -0.33
CA ASN A 142 -18.56 6.08 0.45
C ASN A 142 -19.17 6.96 1.56
N ILE A 143 -19.39 8.25 1.23
CA ILE A 143 -20.07 9.24 2.05
C ILE A 143 -21.46 9.43 1.45
N VAL A 144 -22.48 8.82 2.07
CA VAL A 144 -23.84 8.75 1.50
C VAL A 144 -24.80 9.69 2.22
N ASP A 145 -24.67 9.83 3.53
CA ASP A 145 -25.56 10.66 4.35
C ASP A 145 -24.88 12.01 4.66
N PHE A 146 -25.31 13.06 3.97
CA PHE A 146 -24.76 14.42 4.10
C PHE A 146 -25.24 15.15 5.37
N HIS A 147 -26.34 14.69 6.00
CA HIS A 147 -26.90 15.29 7.20
C HIS A 147 -26.35 14.70 8.50
N GLN A 148 -25.52 13.65 8.38
CA GLN A 148 -24.93 13.00 9.54
C GLN A 148 -24.02 13.96 10.33
N ASP A 149 -24.07 13.87 11.66
CA ASP A 149 -23.16 14.63 12.55
C ASP A 149 -21.74 14.06 12.44
N ILE A 150 -20.76 14.94 12.21
CA ILE A 150 -19.35 14.62 12.09
C ILE A 150 -18.82 13.89 13.34
N LYS A 151 -19.36 14.21 14.52
CA LYS A 151 -18.97 13.58 15.79
C LYS A 151 -19.31 12.10 15.84
N SER A 152 -20.36 11.67 15.12
CA SER A 152 -20.79 10.28 15.05
C SER A 152 -19.93 9.42 14.11
N LEU A 153 -19.06 10.06 13.30
CA LEU A 153 -18.21 9.38 12.32
C LEU A 153 -17.06 8.64 13.00
N SER A 154 -16.76 7.44 12.48
CA SER A 154 -15.53 6.72 12.82
C SER A 154 -14.28 7.49 12.35
N GLY A 155 -13.09 7.17 12.89
CA GLY A 155 -11.82 7.79 12.46
C GLY A 155 -11.59 7.67 10.95
N GLY A 156 -11.84 6.48 10.37
CA GLY A 156 -11.72 6.27 8.93
C GLY A 156 -12.73 7.06 8.09
N GLN A 157 -13.97 7.21 8.57
CA GLN A 157 -14.96 8.06 7.89
C GLN A 157 -14.58 9.53 7.95
N ARG A 158 -14.09 10.01 9.09
CA ARG A 158 -13.56 11.37 9.23
C ARG A 158 -12.43 11.64 8.26
N LYS A 159 -11.47 10.73 8.13
CA LYS A 159 -10.36 10.87 7.20
C LYS A 159 -10.82 10.91 5.74
N ARG A 160 -11.78 10.04 5.36
CA ARG A 160 -12.40 10.07 4.02
C ARG A 160 -13.12 11.40 3.74
N LEU A 161 -13.81 11.95 4.75
CA LEU A 161 -14.46 13.25 4.63
C LEU A 161 -13.46 14.40 4.42
N ALA A 162 -12.34 14.41 5.16
CA ALA A 162 -11.27 15.39 4.95
C ALA A 162 -10.63 15.27 3.55
N LEU A 163 -10.41 14.04 3.08
CA LEU A 163 -9.93 13.79 1.73
C LEU A 163 -10.93 14.28 0.68
N ALA A 164 -12.24 14.01 0.86
CA ALA A 164 -13.29 14.51 -0.03
C ALA A 164 -13.22 16.03 -0.15
N LYS A 165 -13.19 16.73 0.98
CA LYS A 165 -13.10 18.19 1.01
C LYS A 165 -11.87 18.71 0.28
N LEU A 166 -10.72 18.11 0.53
CA LEU A 166 -9.47 18.47 -0.14
C LEU A 166 -9.55 18.32 -1.66
N LEU A 167 -10.17 17.23 -2.13
CA LEU A 167 -10.33 16.98 -3.57
C LEU A 167 -11.35 17.91 -4.22
N ILE A 168 -12.39 18.31 -3.49
CA ILE A 168 -13.40 19.27 -3.92
C ILE A 168 -12.82 20.68 -4.01
N ASP A 169 -11.96 21.06 -3.07
CA ASP A 169 -11.35 22.41 -3.01
C ASP A 169 -10.27 22.64 -4.08
N GLU A 170 -9.81 21.60 -4.75
CA GLU A 170 -8.82 21.62 -5.84
C GLU A 170 -7.65 22.59 -5.62
N PRO A 171 -6.82 22.39 -4.58
CA PRO A 171 -5.69 23.28 -4.31
C PRO A 171 -4.59 23.13 -5.36
N ASP A 172 -3.70 24.14 -5.46
CA ASP A 172 -2.54 24.12 -6.35
C ASP A 172 -1.49 23.10 -5.89
N VAL A 173 -1.39 22.87 -4.57
CA VAL A 173 -0.48 21.92 -3.94
C VAL A 173 -1.25 21.03 -2.99
N TYR A 174 -1.20 19.72 -3.23
CA TYR A 174 -1.75 18.69 -2.36
C TYR A 174 -0.66 18.19 -1.41
N ILE A 175 -0.83 18.36 -0.11
CA ILE A 175 0.03 17.76 0.92
C ILE A 175 -0.79 16.66 1.61
N LEU A 176 -0.38 15.40 1.42
CA LEU A 176 -1.15 14.23 1.81
C LEU A 176 -0.36 13.38 2.82
N ASP A 177 -0.89 13.25 4.05
CA ASP A 177 -0.30 12.36 5.07
C ASP A 177 -1.12 11.07 5.18
N GLU A 178 -0.56 9.96 4.66
CA GLU A 178 -1.17 8.63 4.60
C GLU A 178 -2.57 8.62 3.96
N PRO A 179 -2.74 9.10 2.71
CA PRO A 179 -4.05 9.22 2.08
C PRO A 179 -4.73 7.88 1.78
N THR A 180 -3.97 6.79 1.67
CA THR A 180 -4.47 5.46 1.32
C THR A 180 -5.05 4.69 2.50
N ASN A 181 -4.72 5.08 3.75
CA ASN A 181 -5.19 4.39 4.94
C ASN A 181 -6.73 4.44 5.05
N HIS A 182 -7.35 3.29 5.34
CA HIS A 182 -8.80 3.09 5.46
C HIS A 182 -9.58 3.23 4.14
N LEU A 183 -8.91 3.33 3.01
CA LEU A 183 -9.54 3.25 1.69
C LEU A 183 -9.48 1.80 1.19
N ASP A 184 -10.51 1.36 0.47
CA ASP A 184 -10.45 0.10 -0.26
C ASP A 184 -9.66 0.26 -1.58
N ILE A 185 -9.26 -0.86 -2.15
CA ILE A 185 -8.36 -0.89 -3.32
C ILE A 185 -8.97 -0.14 -4.51
N GLU A 186 -10.28 -0.27 -4.75
CA GLU A 186 -10.96 0.45 -5.84
C GLU A 186 -10.89 1.97 -5.67
N THR A 187 -11.06 2.44 -4.42
CA THR A 187 -10.96 3.86 -4.08
C THR A 187 -9.52 4.37 -4.21
N ILE A 188 -8.53 3.55 -3.82
CA ILE A 188 -7.11 3.88 -3.99
C ILE A 188 -6.78 4.04 -5.48
N GLU A 189 -7.17 3.08 -6.33
CA GLU A 189 -6.96 3.16 -7.78
C GLU A 189 -7.64 4.37 -8.44
N TRP A 190 -8.82 4.73 -7.96
CA TRP A 190 -9.49 5.94 -8.42
C TRP A 190 -8.72 7.20 -8.01
N LEU A 191 -8.21 7.26 -6.76
CA LEU A 191 -7.41 8.37 -6.26
C LEU A 191 -6.09 8.50 -7.03
N GLU A 192 -5.42 7.39 -7.36
CA GLU A 192 -4.24 7.34 -8.22
C GLU A 192 -4.51 8.04 -9.56
N LYS A 193 -5.58 7.64 -10.24
CA LYS A 193 -5.98 8.23 -11.53
C LYS A 193 -6.26 9.73 -11.39
N LEU A 194 -6.96 10.12 -10.35
CA LEU A 194 -7.30 11.53 -10.11
C LEU A 194 -6.07 12.40 -9.84
N LEU A 195 -5.08 11.91 -9.08
CA LEU A 195 -3.86 12.64 -8.77
C LEU A 195 -2.85 12.64 -9.93
N THR A 196 -2.90 11.64 -10.82
CA THR A 196 -2.03 11.58 -12.01
C THR A 196 -2.61 12.35 -13.19
N THR A 197 -3.91 12.61 -13.21
CA THR A 197 -4.57 13.38 -14.26
C THR A 197 -4.28 14.88 -14.11
N GLY A 198 -3.87 15.52 -15.19
CA GLY A 198 -3.50 16.94 -15.19
C GLY A 198 -2.12 17.21 -14.60
N ASN A 199 -1.79 18.50 -14.39
CA ASN A 199 -0.49 18.94 -13.88
C ASN A 199 -0.57 19.26 -12.38
N LYS A 200 -1.07 18.31 -11.58
CA LYS A 200 -1.21 18.48 -10.13
C LYS A 200 0.12 18.38 -9.43
N THR A 201 0.34 19.27 -8.46
CA THR A 201 1.54 19.22 -7.60
C THR A 201 1.19 18.47 -6.32
N VAL A 202 1.89 17.38 -6.06
CA VAL A 202 1.60 16.48 -4.94
C VAL A 202 2.84 16.26 -4.10
N LEU A 203 2.71 16.45 -2.80
CA LEU A 203 3.67 16.01 -1.80
C LEU A 203 2.95 15.04 -0.87
N LEU A 204 3.43 13.79 -0.79
CA LEU A 204 2.75 12.78 -0.02
C LEU A 204 3.69 11.98 0.88
N VAL A 205 3.14 11.48 1.98
CA VAL A 205 3.70 10.42 2.81
C VAL A 205 2.74 9.24 2.72
N THR A 206 3.24 8.07 2.35
CA THR A 206 2.46 6.83 2.38
C THR A 206 3.38 5.62 2.49
N HIS A 207 2.83 4.53 2.98
CA HIS A 207 3.48 3.22 3.03
C HIS A 207 2.96 2.27 1.94
N ASP A 208 1.99 2.70 1.13
CA ASP A 208 1.49 1.96 -0.04
C ASP A 208 2.48 2.08 -1.21
N ARG A 209 3.16 0.97 -1.52
CA ARG A 209 4.24 0.91 -2.51
C ARG A 209 3.74 1.04 -3.94
N TYR A 210 2.58 0.45 -4.27
CA TYR A 210 1.96 0.61 -5.58
C TYR A 210 1.53 2.05 -5.82
N PHE A 211 0.97 2.68 -4.80
CA PHE A 211 0.61 4.10 -4.86
C PHE A 211 1.83 4.98 -5.10
N LEU A 212 2.96 4.70 -4.42
CA LEU A 212 4.23 5.38 -4.65
C LEU A 212 4.74 5.18 -6.08
N ASP A 213 4.70 3.94 -6.58
CA ASP A 213 5.23 3.57 -7.90
C ASP A 213 4.41 4.20 -9.03
N ASN A 214 3.08 4.29 -8.87
CA ASN A 214 2.16 4.81 -9.88
C ASN A 214 2.09 6.35 -9.92
N ILE A 215 2.23 7.02 -8.78
CA ILE A 215 2.03 8.48 -8.71
C ILE A 215 3.34 9.23 -8.76
N CYS A 216 4.38 8.79 -8.02
CA CYS A 216 5.54 9.61 -7.75
C CYS A 216 6.55 9.59 -8.89
N THR A 217 7.07 10.77 -9.19
CA THR A 217 8.20 10.94 -10.13
C THR A 217 9.52 11.11 -9.39
N GLU A 218 9.46 11.42 -8.09
CA GLU A 218 10.61 11.61 -7.23
C GLU A 218 10.29 11.12 -5.81
N ILE A 219 11.23 10.42 -5.20
CA ILE A 219 11.14 9.96 -3.81
C ILE A 219 12.24 10.64 -3.01
N ARG A 220 11.87 11.20 -1.87
CA ARG A 220 12.79 11.80 -0.89
C ARG A 220 12.76 11.03 0.40
N GLU A 221 13.90 10.50 0.80
CA GLU A 221 14.04 9.77 2.04
C GLU A 221 14.58 10.68 3.15
N LEU A 222 13.83 10.76 4.25
CA LEU A 222 14.29 11.43 5.47
C LEU A 222 14.91 10.38 6.41
N ASP A 223 16.25 10.34 6.40
CA ASP A 223 17.02 9.43 7.24
C ASP A 223 18.01 10.21 8.12
N ARG A 224 17.94 9.98 9.44
CA ARG A 224 18.81 10.59 10.45
C ARG A 224 18.97 12.12 10.33
N GLY A 225 17.84 12.80 10.03
CA GLY A 225 17.79 14.25 9.86
C GLY A 225 18.36 14.78 8.56
N LYS A 226 18.71 13.91 7.61
CA LYS A 226 19.16 14.25 6.25
C LYS A 226 18.12 13.85 5.23
N LEU A 227 18.04 14.60 4.14
CA LEU A 227 17.16 14.33 3.03
C LEU A 227 17.97 13.79 1.84
N PHE A 228 17.62 12.59 1.38
CA PHE A 228 18.18 11.97 0.20
C PHE A 228 17.14 11.97 -0.91
N THR A 229 17.53 12.36 -2.11
CA THR A 229 16.62 12.51 -3.25
C THR A 229 16.90 11.45 -4.31
N TYR A 230 15.85 10.75 -4.73
CA TYR A 230 15.89 9.71 -5.76
C TYR A 230 14.88 10.09 -6.86
N LYS A 231 15.37 10.36 -8.07
CA LYS A 231 14.53 10.69 -9.23
C LYS A 231 14.11 9.41 -9.92
N GLY A 232 12.88 9.01 -9.73
CA GLY A 232 12.32 7.78 -10.26
C GLY A 232 11.17 7.27 -9.38
N ASN A 233 10.70 6.07 -9.70
CA ASN A 233 9.65 5.37 -8.98
C ASN A 233 10.19 4.63 -7.74
N TYR A 234 9.29 3.93 -7.05
CA TYR A 234 9.63 3.22 -5.81
C TYR A 234 10.64 2.08 -6.04
N SER A 235 10.53 1.36 -7.13
CA SER A 235 11.46 0.28 -7.48
C SER A 235 12.90 0.81 -7.67
N TYR A 236 13.05 1.93 -8.36
CA TYR A 236 14.35 2.62 -8.51
C TYR A 236 14.91 3.11 -7.16
N PHE A 237 14.03 3.64 -6.29
CA PHE A 237 14.42 4.05 -4.94
C PHE A 237 15.00 2.87 -4.14
N LEU A 238 14.35 1.70 -4.16
CA LEU A 238 14.82 0.50 -3.44
C LEU A 238 16.22 0.07 -3.91
N GLU A 239 16.44 0.02 -5.23
CA GLU A 239 17.75 -0.32 -5.80
C GLU A 239 18.83 0.65 -5.30
N LYS A 240 18.57 1.95 -5.41
CA LYS A 240 19.56 2.99 -5.03
C LYS A 240 19.74 3.09 -3.51
N LYS A 241 18.71 2.82 -2.71
CA LYS A 241 18.84 2.72 -1.25
C LYS A 241 19.75 1.55 -0.88
N SER A 242 19.55 0.38 -1.49
CA SER A 242 20.39 -0.80 -1.27
C SER A 242 21.87 -0.53 -1.64
N ASP A 243 22.12 0.09 -2.79
CA ASP A 243 23.47 0.49 -3.21
C ASP A 243 24.14 1.41 -2.16
N ARG A 244 23.40 2.43 -1.67
CA ARG A 244 23.88 3.37 -0.65
C ARG A 244 24.20 2.65 0.67
N GLU A 245 23.29 1.80 1.14
CA GLU A 245 23.46 1.06 2.38
C GLU A 245 24.66 0.09 2.31
N ALA A 246 24.88 -0.55 1.18
CA ALA A 246 26.05 -1.39 0.94
C ALA A 246 27.36 -0.58 0.99
N ILE A 247 27.40 0.59 0.38
CA ILE A 247 28.56 1.49 0.44
C ILE A 247 28.81 1.96 1.88
N ASP A 248 27.77 2.37 2.59
CA ASP A 248 27.83 2.81 3.98
C ASP A 248 28.34 1.70 4.89
N ALA A 249 27.88 0.45 4.70
CA ALA A 249 28.33 -0.71 5.47
C ALA A 249 29.85 -0.95 5.29
N VAL A 250 30.36 -0.88 4.06
CA VAL A 250 31.81 -0.98 3.79
C VAL A 250 32.60 0.14 4.46
N MET A 251 32.07 1.38 4.42
CA MET A 251 32.73 2.52 5.09
C MET A 251 32.79 2.35 6.61
N VAL A 252 31.71 1.84 7.20
CA VAL A 252 31.65 1.56 8.66
C VAL A 252 32.62 0.46 9.05
N GLU A 253 32.71 -0.62 8.25
CA GLU A 253 33.66 -1.69 8.53
C GLU A 253 35.11 -1.18 8.45
N ARG A 254 35.44 -0.37 7.43
CA ARG A 254 36.75 0.30 7.34
C ARG A 254 37.01 1.18 8.56
N SER A 255 36.02 1.96 9.00
CA SER A 255 36.13 2.83 10.18
C SER A 255 36.33 2.01 11.47
N ARG A 256 35.62 0.87 11.63
CA ARG A 256 35.81 -0.07 12.76
C ARG A 256 37.22 -0.68 12.78
N ASN A 257 37.72 -1.07 11.62
CA ASN A 257 39.06 -1.63 11.50
C ASN A 257 40.14 -0.58 11.83
N LEU A 258 39.92 0.66 11.39
CA LEU A 258 40.79 1.79 11.76
C LEU A 258 40.69 2.09 13.25
N LEU A 259 39.49 2.11 13.81
CA LEU A 259 39.25 2.34 15.24
C LEU A 259 39.96 1.28 16.11
N ARG A 260 39.96 0.00 15.71
CA ARG A 260 40.70 -1.05 16.42
C ARG A 260 42.20 -0.75 16.45
N ARG A 261 42.77 -0.32 15.33
CA ARG A 261 44.20 0.05 15.25
C ARG A 261 44.52 1.28 16.11
N GLU A 262 43.67 2.30 16.06
CA GLU A 262 43.83 3.50 16.88
C GLU A 262 43.62 3.23 18.38
N LEU A 263 42.70 2.30 18.74
CA LEU A 263 42.51 1.85 20.13
C LEU A 263 43.76 1.13 20.67
N GLU A 264 44.37 0.25 19.85
CA GLU A 264 45.63 -0.42 20.22
C GLU A 264 46.73 0.62 20.44
N TRP A 265 46.82 1.64 19.56
CA TRP A 265 47.77 2.75 19.71
C TRP A 265 47.45 3.57 20.98
N MET A 266 46.20 3.81 21.29
CA MET A 266 45.78 4.51 22.53
C MET A 266 46.14 3.72 23.79
N ARG A 267 46.09 2.40 23.76
CA ARG A 267 46.44 1.52 24.89
C ARG A 267 47.94 1.42 25.14
N ARG A 268 48.78 1.62 24.12
CA ARG A 268 50.25 1.59 24.28
C ARG A 268 50.71 2.83 25.07
N GLN A 269 51.59 2.62 26.04
CA GLN A 269 52.20 3.73 26.77
C GLN A 269 53.15 4.53 25.84
N PRO A 270 53.21 5.86 25.96
CA PRO A 270 54.14 6.66 25.16
C PRO A 270 55.59 6.25 25.54
N GLN A 271 56.45 6.07 24.49
CA GLN A 271 57.87 5.82 24.73
C GLN A 271 58.53 7.08 25.26
N ALA A 272 59.26 6.97 26.39
CA ALA A 272 60.06 8.02 27.03
C ALA A 272 59.42 9.43 26.97
N ARG A 273 59.34 10.19 28.00
CA ARG A 273 58.95 11.61 28.19
C ARG A 273 58.02 12.27 27.09
N GLY A 274 57.45 11.51 26.17
CA GLY A 274 56.58 12.01 25.10
C GLY A 274 55.12 12.03 25.50
N THR A 275 54.35 13.08 25.13
CA THR A 275 52.89 13.15 25.23
C THR A 275 52.24 12.65 23.95
N LYS A 276 51.12 11.93 24.03
CA LYS A 276 50.35 11.52 22.84
C LYS A 276 49.81 12.71 22.08
N SER A 277 49.85 12.67 20.75
CA SER A 277 49.33 13.75 19.90
C SER A 277 47.85 13.99 20.15
N LYS A 278 47.45 15.19 20.56
CA LYS A 278 46.08 15.60 20.85
C LYS A 278 45.19 15.46 19.60
N SER A 279 45.70 15.85 18.44
CA SER A 279 44.96 15.73 17.17
C SER A 279 44.60 14.28 16.81
N ARG A 280 45.46 13.31 17.16
CA ARG A 280 45.18 11.89 16.92
C ARG A 280 44.19 11.32 17.94
N ILE A 281 44.18 11.85 19.17
CA ILE A 281 43.18 11.52 20.18
C ILE A 281 41.80 12.06 19.74
N ASP A 282 41.73 13.28 19.29
CA ASP A 282 40.51 13.92 18.81
C ASP A 282 39.97 13.16 17.58
N ALA A 283 40.83 12.77 16.62
CA ALA A 283 40.47 11.94 15.48
C ALA A 283 39.94 10.54 15.90
N TYR A 284 40.46 9.95 16.99
CA TYR A 284 39.94 8.69 17.54
C TYR A 284 38.50 8.86 18.01
N TYR A 285 38.18 9.90 18.77
CA TYR A 285 36.81 10.15 19.24
C TYR A 285 35.84 10.43 18.09
N GLU A 286 36.24 11.17 17.06
CA GLU A 286 35.44 11.36 15.85
C GLU A 286 35.16 10.04 15.12
N LEU A 287 36.16 9.14 15.03
CA LEU A 287 36.00 7.80 14.44
C LEU A 287 35.12 6.91 15.31
N GLU A 288 35.24 7.02 16.63
CA GLU A 288 34.39 6.29 17.57
C GLU A 288 32.92 6.69 17.41
N ASP A 289 32.61 7.97 17.33
CA ASP A 289 31.27 8.50 17.11
C ASP A 289 30.71 8.06 15.75
N LYS A 290 31.50 8.11 14.68
CA LYS A 290 31.12 7.60 13.36
C LYS A 290 30.85 6.09 13.37
N SER A 291 31.61 5.31 14.13
CA SER A 291 31.45 3.86 14.21
C SER A 291 30.27 3.41 15.07
N LYS A 292 29.84 4.22 16.06
CA LYS A 292 28.67 3.98 16.91
C LYS A 292 27.36 4.25 16.18
N ALA A 293 27.38 5.14 15.18
CA ALA A 293 26.18 5.59 14.48
C ALA A 293 25.52 4.49 13.62
N GLN A 294 26.21 3.38 13.35
CA GLN A 294 25.69 2.29 12.51
C GLN A 294 26.02 0.92 13.13
N LYS A 295 25.09 0.37 13.87
CA LYS A 295 25.03 -1.10 14.04
C LYS A 295 24.40 -1.66 12.75
N ALA A 296 25.18 -2.41 11.99
CA ALA A 296 24.66 -3.18 10.87
C ALA A 296 23.56 -4.10 11.40
N ASN A 297 22.39 -4.03 10.80
CA ASN A 297 21.40 -5.08 10.94
C ASN A 297 21.94 -6.28 10.16
N ASP A 298 22.51 -7.26 10.85
CA ASP A 298 22.70 -8.58 10.29
C ASP A 298 21.29 -9.12 10.00
N SER A 299 20.93 -9.20 8.73
CA SER A 299 19.68 -9.79 8.29
C SER A 299 19.75 -11.30 8.48
N VAL A 300 19.40 -11.78 9.67
CA VAL A 300 19.19 -13.21 9.90
C VAL A 300 17.84 -13.56 9.28
N GLN A 301 17.83 -14.47 8.31
CA GLN A 301 16.60 -15.01 7.76
C GLN A 301 15.81 -15.72 8.87
N LEU A 302 14.66 -15.13 9.21
CA LEU A 302 13.76 -15.66 10.25
C LEU A 302 12.86 -16.74 9.64
N SER A 303 13.26 -18.00 9.71
CA SER A 303 12.38 -19.11 9.41
C SER A 303 12.01 -19.84 10.71
N MET A 304 10.76 -19.66 11.18
CA MET A 304 10.29 -20.25 12.43
C MET A 304 9.90 -21.73 12.24
N LYS A 305 10.25 -22.57 13.22
CA LYS A 305 9.69 -23.92 13.31
C LYS A 305 8.30 -23.82 13.93
N ILE A 306 7.27 -23.94 13.09
CA ILE A 306 5.88 -23.88 13.54
C ILE A 306 5.55 -25.03 14.47
N SER A 307 4.59 -24.80 15.36
CA SER A 307 3.98 -25.87 16.18
C SER A 307 3.40 -26.96 15.27
N ARG A 308 3.41 -28.22 15.76
CA ARG A 308 2.93 -29.37 14.99
C ARG A 308 1.50 -29.12 14.52
N GLN A 309 1.26 -29.27 13.22
CA GLN A 309 -0.05 -29.12 12.61
C GLN A 309 -0.59 -30.52 12.25
N GLY A 310 -1.79 -30.85 12.72
CA GLY A 310 -2.50 -32.08 12.38
C GLY A 310 -3.02 -32.09 10.93
N SER A 311 -3.64 -33.18 10.52
CA SER A 311 -4.29 -33.29 9.20
C SER A 311 -5.54 -32.41 9.10
N LYS A 312 -6.30 -32.28 10.20
CA LYS A 312 -7.46 -31.40 10.29
C LYS A 312 -7.03 -30.07 10.90
N ILE A 313 -7.26 -28.98 10.17
CA ILE A 313 -6.87 -27.62 10.56
C ILE A 313 -8.12 -26.80 10.87
N LEU A 314 -8.93 -26.53 9.85
CA LEU A 314 -10.19 -25.79 9.96
C LEU A 314 -11.07 -26.17 8.76
N GLU A 315 -12.30 -26.53 9.04
CA GLU A 315 -13.31 -26.86 8.05
C GLU A 315 -14.55 -25.98 8.27
N LEU A 316 -15.01 -25.37 7.21
CA LEU A 316 -16.23 -24.56 7.16
C LEU A 316 -17.25 -25.29 6.29
N GLU A 317 -18.40 -25.61 6.85
CA GLU A 317 -19.46 -26.35 6.17
C GLU A 317 -20.73 -25.50 6.14
N HIS A 318 -21.12 -25.02 4.96
CA HIS A 318 -22.34 -24.26 4.68
C HIS A 318 -22.58 -23.10 5.66
N ILE A 319 -21.51 -22.37 6.04
CA ILE A 319 -21.61 -21.28 7.00
C ILE A 319 -22.35 -20.08 6.41
N SER A 320 -23.29 -19.56 7.18
CA SER A 320 -23.98 -18.30 6.87
C SER A 320 -24.00 -17.39 8.09
N LYS A 321 -23.97 -16.07 7.86
CA LYS A 321 -24.03 -15.05 8.91
C LYS A 321 -24.87 -13.88 8.48
N ASN A 322 -25.88 -13.55 9.31
CA ASN A 322 -26.75 -12.42 9.10
C ASN A 322 -26.77 -11.53 10.35
N TYR A 323 -26.94 -10.23 10.16
CA TYR A 323 -27.24 -9.25 11.21
C TYR A 323 -28.59 -8.59 10.89
N GLY A 324 -29.66 -9.06 11.55
CA GLY A 324 -31.00 -8.68 11.18
C GLY A 324 -31.29 -9.07 9.72
N ASP A 325 -31.73 -8.12 8.92
CA ASP A 325 -32.02 -8.34 7.49
C ASP A 325 -30.79 -8.32 6.59
N LYS A 326 -29.64 -7.91 7.12
CA LYS A 326 -28.40 -7.81 6.32
C LYS A 326 -27.68 -9.15 6.28
N VAL A 327 -27.62 -9.75 5.09
CA VAL A 327 -26.82 -10.96 4.82
C VAL A 327 -25.36 -10.56 4.65
N ILE A 328 -24.48 -11.17 5.46
CA ILE A 328 -23.03 -10.90 5.42
C ILE A 328 -22.27 -12.04 4.75
N ILE A 329 -22.66 -13.28 5.01
CA ILE A 329 -22.10 -14.49 4.40
C ILE A 329 -23.27 -15.43 4.13
N SER A 330 -23.31 -16.02 2.95
CA SER A 330 -24.34 -16.97 2.54
C SER A 330 -23.69 -18.23 2.00
N ASP A 331 -24.00 -19.35 2.65
CA ASP A 331 -23.66 -20.72 2.21
C ASP A 331 -22.20 -20.92 1.76
N PHE A 332 -21.23 -20.50 2.59
CA PHE A 332 -19.82 -20.64 2.28
C PHE A 332 -19.21 -21.92 2.89
N SER A 333 -18.51 -22.70 2.07
CA SER A 333 -17.81 -23.92 2.49
C SER A 333 -16.36 -23.89 2.03
N TYR A 334 -15.44 -24.27 2.94
CA TYR A 334 -14.01 -24.35 2.62
C TYR A 334 -13.26 -25.23 3.62
N VAL A 335 -12.28 -25.99 3.13
CA VAL A 335 -11.38 -26.81 3.95
C VAL A 335 -9.96 -26.30 3.85
N PHE A 336 -9.45 -25.75 4.96
CA PHE A 336 -8.10 -25.21 5.02
C PHE A 336 -7.04 -26.31 5.04
N LYS A 337 -6.01 -26.14 4.22
CA LYS A 337 -4.88 -27.05 4.09
C LYS A 337 -3.61 -26.42 4.65
N LYS A 338 -2.66 -27.26 5.01
CA LYS A 338 -1.35 -26.80 5.46
C LYS A 338 -0.66 -26.01 4.36
N GLY A 339 -0.19 -24.80 4.72
CA GLY A 339 0.51 -23.91 3.81
C GLY A 339 -0.41 -23.03 2.97
N ASP A 340 -1.74 -23.10 3.15
CA ASP A 340 -2.66 -22.19 2.45
C ASP A 340 -2.29 -20.74 2.71
N ARG A 341 -2.24 -19.94 1.63
CA ARG A 341 -1.92 -18.52 1.62
C ARG A 341 -3.07 -17.76 0.98
N ILE A 342 -3.97 -17.26 1.81
CA ILE A 342 -5.25 -16.72 1.38
C ILE A 342 -5.30 -15.22 1.64
N GLY A 343 -5.56 -14.44 0.59
CA GLY A 343 -5.87 -13.01 0.69
C GLY A 343 -7.37 -12.77 0.75
N LEU A 344 -7.84 -11.91 1.64
CA LEU A 344 -9.23 -11.46 1.66
C LEU A 344 -9.31 -10.10 0.98
N ALA A 345 -10.02 -10.03 -0.14
CA ALA A 345 -10.22 -8.80 -0.91
C ALA A 345 -11.71 -8.43 -0.99
N GLY A 346 -12.01 -7.16 -1.18
CA GLY A 346 -13.38 -6.63 -1.30
C GLY A 346 -13.55 -5.29 -0.62
N LYS A 347 -14.70 -4.64 -0.89
CA LYS A 347 -15.03 -3.32 -0.37
C LYS A 347 -15.10 -3.29 1.16
N ASN A 348 -14.98 -2.10 1.73
CA ASN A 348 -15.16 -1.94 3.17
C ASN A 348 -16.63 -2.23 3.56
N GLY A 349 -16.81 -2.99 4.66
CA GLY A 349 -18.14 -3.35 5.17
C GLY A 349 -18.82 -4.54 4.47
N THR A 350 -18.11 -5.30 3.61
CA THR A 350 -18.60 -6.52 2.94
C THR A 350 -18.55 -7.77 3.81
N GLY A 351 -17.96 -7.69 5.03
CA GLY A 351 -17.96 -8.81 5.98
C GLY A 351 -16.63 -9.49 6.21
N LYS A 352 -15.49 -8.94 5.73
CA LYS A 352 -14.15 -9.51 5.94
C LYS A 352 -13.85 -9.77 7.41
N SER A 353 -13.99 -8.77 8.28
CA SER A 353 -13.74 -8.92 9.73
C SER A 353 -14.75 -9.85 10.41
N THR A 354 -16.00 -9.89 9.95
CA THR A 354 -17.00 -10.87 10.43
C THR A 354 -16.57 -12.29 10.09
N PHE A 355 -16.07 -12.52 8.88
CA PHE A 355 -15.52 -13.83 8.49
C PHE A 355 -14.34 -14.23 9.39
N LEU A 356 -13.42 -13.31 9.69
CA LEU A 356 -12.32 -13.58 10.63
C LEU A 356 -12.81 -13.91 12.04
N ASN A 357 -13.86 -13.23 12.53
CA ASN A 357 -14.45 -13.52 13.83
C ASN A 357 -15.12 -14.91 13.87
N LEU A 358 -15.71 -15.35 12.76
CA LEU A 358 -16.30 -16.70 12.67
C LEU A 358 -15.23 -17.79 12.71
N ILE A 359 -14.17 -17.67 11.88
CA ILE A 359 -13.10 -18.70 11.83
C ILE A 359 -12.28 -18.78 13.12
N THR A 360 -12.20 -17.68 13.87
CA THR A 360 -11.55 -17.64 15.20
C THR A 360 -12.51 -17.95 16.35
N GLN A 361 -13.77 -18.29 16.04
CA GLN A 361 -14.83 -18.62 17.01
C GLN A 361 -15.12 -17.49 18.03
N ILE A 362 -14.78 -16.25 17.69
CA ILE A 362 -15.18 -15.07 18.49
C ILE A 362 -16.69 -14.84 18.33
N GLU A 363 -17.23 -15.13 17.13
CA GLU A 363 -18.65 -15.12 16.83
C GLU A 363 -19.08 -16.48 16.29
N ASN A 364 -20.35 -16.84 16.51
CA ASN A 364 -20.93 -18.04 15.95
C ASN A 364 -21.63 -17.74 14.61
N PRO A 365 -21.63 -18.67 13.65
CA PRO A 365 -22.42 -18.56 12.44
C PRO A 365 -23.93 -18.62 12.78
N THR A 366 -24.76 -18.03 11.91
CA THR A 366 -26.23 -18.13 12.00
C THR A 366 -26.69 -19.53 11.60
N SER A 367 -26.04 -20.14 10.61
CA SER A 367 -26.24 -21.54 10.20
C SER A 367 -24.93 -22.11 9.64
N GLY A 368 -24.88 -23.45 9.53
CA GLY A 368 -23.68 -24.18 9.14
C GLY A 368 -22.82 -24.59 10.32
N HIS A 369 -21.69 -25.23 10.05
CA HIS A 369 -20.79 -25.77 11.07
C HIS A 369 -19.35 -25.36 10.83
N ILE A 370 -18.62 -25.06 11.93
CA ILE A 370 -17.18 -24.75 11.91
C ILE A 370 -16.46 -25.77 12.78
N SER A 371 -15.57 -26.55 12.16
CA SER A 371 -14.80 -27.57 12.85
C SER A 371 -13.32 -27.21 12.87
N VAL A 372 -12.77 -26.98 14.06
CA VAL A 372 -11.37 -26.60 14.28
C VAL A 372 -10.56 -27.82 14.70
N GLY A 373 -9.39 -28.01 14.13
CA GLY A 373 -8.44 -29.07 14.51
C GLY A 373 -7.86 -28.82 15.91
N GLU A 374 -7.73 -29.87 16.71
CA GLU A 374 -7.21 -29.79 18.10
C GLU A 374 -5.81 -29.18 18.21
N THR A 375 -5.00 -29.27 17.16
CA THR A 375 -3.63 -28.74 17.13
C THR A 375 -3.53 -27.35 16.55
N THR A 376 -4.65 -26.73 16.20
CA THR A 376 -4.66 -25.40 15.59
C THR A 376 -4.40 -24.33 16.65
N VAL A 377 -3.32 -23.56 16.44
CA VAL A 377 -2.91 -22.44 17.27
C VAL A 377 -3.07 -21.17 16.47
N TYR A 378 -4.06 -20.36 16.82
CA TYR A 378 -4.32 -19.10 16.15
C TYR A 378 -3.36 -18.01 16.61
N GLY A 379 -2.79 -17.27 15.65
CA GLY A 379 -2.22 -15.95 15.86
C GLY A 379 -3.07 -14.93 15.15
N TYR A 380 -3.80 -14.10 15.88
CA TYR A 380 -4.69 -13.11 15.27
C TYR A 380 -4.21 -11.70 15.59
N TYR A 381 -3.71 -11.02 14.54
CA TYR A 381 -3.41 -9.59 14.57
C TYR A 381 -4.65 -8.81 14.14
N LYS A 382 -5.32 -8.19 15.10
CA LYS A 382 -6.53 -7.37 14.87
C LYS A 382 -6.17 -5.91 14.64
N GLN A 383 -7.00 -5.20 13.90
CA GLN A 383 -6.93 -3.76 13.70
C GLN A 383 -7.11 -2.94 15.02
N GLY A 384 -7.57 -3.57 16.10
CA GLY A 384 -7.68 -2.95 17.42
C GLY A 384 -6.33 -2.65 18.07
N GLY A 385 -6.35 -1.85 19.15
CA GLY A 385 -5.17 -1.51 19.91
C GLY A 385 -4.57 -2.67 20.70
N LEU A 386 -3.32 -2.52 21.12
CA LEU A 386 -2.65 -3.44 22.03
C LEU A 386 -3.28 -3.33 23.43
N GLU A 387 -3.93 -4.39 23.88
CA GLU A 387 -4.43 -4.49 25.26
C GLU A 387 -3.26 -4.89 26.19
N VAL A 388 -2.62 -3.91 26.80
CA VAL A 388 -1.54 -4.06 27.79
C VAL A 388 -1.68 -2.99 28.86
N ASN A 389 -1.14 -3.25 30.04
CA ASN A 389 -1.08 -2.24 31.09
C ASN A 389 -0.07 -1.16 30.71
N GLU A 390 -0.41 0.10 30.96
CA GLU A 390 0.46 1.24 30.61
C GLU A 390 1.82 1.21 31.35
N GLY A 391 1.90 0.51 32.46
CA GLY A 391 3.12 0.32 33.27
C GLY A 391 4.03 -0.82 32.78
N ASP A 392 3.62 -1.62 31.80
CA ASP A 392 4.42 -2.74 31.31
C ASP A 392 5.62 -2.24 30.48
N ARG A 393 6.73 -2.98 30.56
CA ARG A 393 7.88 -2.74 29.69
C ARG A 393 7.69 -3.47 28.35
N VAL A 394 8.24 -2.90 27.30
CA VAL A 394 8.16 -3.47 25.93
C VAL A 394 8.63 -4.92 25.89
N LEU A 395 9.78 -5.24 26.50
CA LEU A 395 10.31 -6.59 26.55
C LEU A 395 9.40 -7.55 27.33
N ASP A 396 8.83 -7.11 28.44
CA ASP A 396 8.00 -7.95 29.31
C ASP A 396 6.69 -8.35 28.60
N VAL A 397 6.09 -7.44 27.82
CA VAL A 397 4.88 -7.73 27.02
C VAL A 397 5.09 -8.91 26.06
N VAL A 398 6.26 -8.99 25.45
CA VAL A 398 6.60 -10.08 24.51
C VAL A 398 7.05 -11.33 25.27
N LYS A 399 7.87 -11.15 26.31
CA LYS A 399 8.41 -12.24 27.12
C LYS A 399 7.32 -12.98 27.92
N ASN A 400 6.26 -12.28 28.35
CA ASN A 400 5.10 -12.90 29.03
C ASN A 400 4.34 -13.89 28.15
N VAL A 401 4.45 -13.79 26.82
CA VAL A 401 3.88 -14.76 25.87
C VAL A 401 4.79 -15.98 25.76
N ALA A 402 6.06 -15.75 25.47
CA ALA A 402 7.10 -16.79 25.44
C ALA A 402 8.49 -16.16 25.62
N GLU A 403 9.42 -16.86 26.29
CA GLU A 403 10.80 -16.37 26.45
C GLU A 403 11.62 -16.53 25.16
N TYR A 404 11.32 -17.55 24.35
CA TYR A 404 12.01 -17.87 23.11
C TYR A 404 11.11 -18.62 22.14
N ILE A 405 11.49 -18.57 20.87
CA ILE A 405 10.88 -19.34 19.77
C ILE A 405 11.95 -20.22 19.14
N LYS A 406 11.59 -21.45 18.75
CA LYS A 406 12.48 -22.35 18.02
C LYS A 406 12.41 -22.04 16.51
N MET A 407 13.58 -21.92 15.91
CA MET A 407 13.72 -21.71 14.47
C MET A 407 13.73 -23.05 13.71
N ALA A 408 13.46 -23.01 12.41
CA ALA A 408 13.46 -24.19 11.54
C ALA A 408 14.84 -24.87 11.49
N ASN A 409 15.92 -24.11 11.60
CA ASN A 409 17.30 -24.61 11.67
C ASN A 409 17.68 -25.18 13.05
N GLY A 410 16.77 -25.20 14.02
CA GLY A 410 17.00 -25.67 15.38
C GLY A 410 17.57 -24.64 16.34
N GLU A 411 17.93 -23.46 15.90
CA GLU A 411 18.32 -22.33 16.74
C GLU A 411 17.15 -21.79 17.55
N VAL A 412 17.45 -21.02 18.56
CA VAL A 412 16.46 -20.40 19.45
C VAL A 412 16.60 -18.89 19.37
N ILE A 413 15.52 -18.20 19.05
CA ILE A 413 15.44 -16.73 19.10
C ILE A 413 14.74 -16.31 20.38
N THR A 414 15.40 -15.46 21.17
CA THR A 414 14.82 -14.85 22.37
C THR A 414 13.87 -13.70 22.01
N ALA A 415 12.95 -13.35 22.92
CA ALA A 415 12.07 -12.20 22.77
C ALA A 415 12.85 -10.90 22.46
N SER A 416 14.00 -10.69 23.09
CA SER A 416 14.85 -9.51 22.85
C SER A 416 15.45 -9.50 21.43
N GLN A 417 15.89 -10.65 20.92
CA GLN A 417 16.39 -10.77 19.54
C GLN A 417 15.28 -10.54 18.54
N LEU A 418 14.08 -11.11 18.73
CA LEU A 418 12.93 -10.86 17.86
C LEU A 418 12.57 -9.37 17.83
N LEU A 419 12.50 -8.71 18.99
CA LEU A 419 12.28 -7.27 19.09
C LEU A 419 13.33 -6.47 18.31
N THR A 420 14.60 -6.88 18.39
CA THR A 420 15.68 -6.21 17.63
C THR A 420 15.50 -6.37 16.13
N HIS A 421 15.10 -7.56 15.64
CA HIS A 421 14.80 -7.80 14.24
C HIS A 421 13.66 -6.90 13.74
N PHE A 422 12.65 -6.69 14.55
CA PHE A 422 11.54 -5.80 14.25
C PHE A 422 11.79 -4.34 14.68
N LEU A 423 13.05 -3.92 14.61
CA LEU A 423 13.47 -2.52 14.75
C LEU A 423 13.21 -1.90 16.14
N PHE A 424 13.17 -2.72 17.21
CA PHE A 424 13.22 -2.25 18.58
C PHE A 424 14.66 -2.35 19.12
N PRO A 425 15.42 -1.27 19.13
CA PRO A 425 16.78 -1.30 19.68
C PRO A 425 16.75 -1.60 21.19
N PRO A 426 17.81 -2.22 21.76
CA PRO A 426 17.85 -2.62 23.16
C PRO A 426 17.45 -1.53 24.16
N GLU A 427 17.79 -0.28 23.87
CA GLU A 427 17.44 0.88 24.72
C GLU A 427 15.93 1.08 24.85
N LYS A 428 15.16 0.83 23.77
CA LYS A 428 13.70 0.94 23.77
C LYS A 428 13.01 -0.27 24.38
N GLN A 429 13.64 -1.46 24.34
CA GLN A 429 13.06 -2.69 24.88
C GLN A 429 12.80 -2.62 26.39
N PHE A 430 13.63 -1.88 27.12
CA PHE A 430 13.48 -1.66 28.56
C PHE A 430 12.59 -0.46 28.91
N GLY A 431 12.13 0.28 27.91
CA GLY A 431 11.19 1.40 28.07
C GLY A 431 9.78 0.93 28.38
N PHE A 432 8.92 1.85 28.84
CA PHE A 432 7.51 1.59 29.10
C PHE A 432 6.68 1.72 27.81
N VAL A 433 5.62 0.89 27.70
CA VAL A 433 4.72 0.85 26.53
C VAL A 433 3.98 2.18 26.31
N ASN A 434 3.67 2.92 27.38
CA ASN A 434 3.00 4.23 27.27
C ASN A 434 3.84 5.29 26.54
N LYS A 435 5.17 5.12 26.47
CA LYS A 435 6.08 6.03 25.74
C LYS A 435 6.25 5.69 24.26
N LEU A 436 5.65 4.60 23.81
CA LEU A 436 5.72 4.19 22.41
C LEU A 436 4.79 5.03 21.54
N SER A 437 5.24 5.33 20.31
CA SER A 437 4.39 5.88 19.25
C SER A 437 3.32 4.86 18.81
N GLY A 438 2.28 5.32 18.09
CA GLY A 438 1.23 4.46 17.56
C GLY A 438 1.78 3.30 16.73
N GLY A 439 2.67 3.58 15.77
CA GLY A 439 3.30 2.55 14.94
C GLY A 439 4.20 1.58 15.74
N GLU A 440 4.90 2.08 16.78
CA GLU A 440 5.68 1.20 17.66
C GLU A 440 4.78 0.27 18.49
N ARG A 441 3.62 0.74 18.96
CA ARG A 441 2.62 -0.10 19.65
C ARG A 441 2.09 -1.18 18.74
N LYS A 442 1.81 -0.87 17.47
CA LYS A 442 1.35 -1.83 16.45
C LYS A 442 2.42 -2.89 16.15
N ARG A 443 3.68 -2.48 16.03
CA ARG A 443 4.80 -3.43 15.90
C ARG A 443 4.91 -4.36 17.10
N LEU A 444 4.77 -3.82 18.31
CA LEU A 444 4.79 -4.63 19.54
C LEU A 444 3.64 -5.64 19.59
N GLN A 445 2.44 -5.24 19.15
CA GLN A 445 1.29 -6.14 19.01
C GLN A 445 1.58 -7.27 18.03
N LEU A 446 2.18 -6.97 16.87
CA LEU A 446 2.58 -7.98 15.90
C LEU A 446 3.60 -8.96 16.53
N MET A 447 4.62 -8.46 17.23
CA MET A 447 5.61 -9.32 17.92
C MET A 447 4.95 -10.25 18.93
N ARG A 448 3.99 -9.75 19.71
CA ARG A 448 3.22 -10.55 20.66
C ARG A 448 2.49 -11.69 19.98
N VAL A 449 1.87 -11.44 18.80
CA VAL A 449 1.19 -12.47 18.02
C VAL A 449 2.17 -13.51 17.47
N LEU A 450 3.31 -13.09 16.95
CA LEU A 450 4.32 -13.99 16.40
C LEU A 450 4.99 -14.85 17.50
N MET A 451 5.16 -14.31 18.70
CA MET A 451 5.70 -15.07 19.84
C MET A 451 4.84 -16.24 20.31
N LEU A 452 3.53 -16.23 19.98
CA LEU A 452 2.64 -17.40 20.21
C LEU A 452 3.06 -18.62 19.39
N ASN A 453 3.95 -18.45 18.42
CA ASN A 453 4.35 -19.48 17.45
C ASN A 453 3.13 -20.15 16.78
N PRO A 454 2.21 -19.36 16.20
CA PRO A 454 0.99 -19.88 15.62
C PRO A 454 1.28 -20.77 14.42
N ASN A 455 0.38 -21.73 14.14
CA ASN A 455 0.37 -22.49 12.90
C ASN A 455 -0.78 -22.08 11.97
N PHE A 456 -1.64 -21.16 12.44
CA PHE A 456 -2.69 -20.50 11.69
C PHE A 456 -2.62 -18.99 12.00
N LEU A 457 -2.03 -18.23 11.08
CA LEU A 457 -1.79 -16.80 11.26
C LEU A 457 -2.82 -15.97 10.49
N ILE A 458 -3.47 -15.06 11.18
CA ILE A 458 -4.44 -14.12 10.62
C ILE A 458 -3.91 -12.70 10.84
N LEU A 459 -3.77 -11.97 9.75
CA LEU A 459 -3.32 -10.57 9.76
C LEU A 459 -4.43 -9.69 9.17
N ASP A 460 -5.04 -8.86 10.01
CA ASP A 460 -6.10 -7.92 9.62
C ASP A 460 -5.52 -6.51 9.50
N GLU A 461 -5.31 -6.05 8.24
CA GLU A 461 -4.72 -4.77 7.87
C GLU A 461 -3.36 -4.48 8.55
N PRO A 462 -2.36 -5.37 8.41
CA PRO A 462 -1.06 -5.18 9.08
C PRO A 462 -0.26 -4.01 8.49
N SER A 463 -0.54 -3.60 7.26
CA SER A 463 0.14 -2.49 6.57
C SER A 463 -0.23 -1.13 7.12
N ASN A 464 -1.42 -1.00 7.72
CA ASN A 464 -1.82 0.24 8.35
C ASN A 464 -0.92 0.54 9.55
N ASP A 465 -0.31 1.72 9.61
CA ASP A 465 0.53 2.19 10.71
C ASP A 465 1.93 1.53 10.83
N LEU A 466 2.33 0.58 9.95
CA LEU A 466 3.70 0.06 9.88
C LEU A 466 4.50 0.82 8.81
N ASP A 467 5.76 1.15 9.12
CA ASP A 467 6.65 1.75 8.13
C ASP A 467 7.18 0.69 7.13
N ILE A 468 7.66 1.17 5.99
CA ILE A 468 8.13 0.33 4.89
C ILE A 468 9.23 -0.65 5.35
N ASP A 469 10.15 -0.20 6.21
CA ASP A 469 11.22 -1.06 6.72
C ASP A 469 10.67 -2.19 7.60
N THR A 470 9.67 -1.91 8.44
CA THR A 470 8.96 -2.94 9.22
C THR A 470 8.16 -3.90 8.33
N LEU A 471 7.51 -3.36 7.28
CA LEU A 471 6.79 -4.18 6.30
C LEU A 471 7.75 -5.13 5.57
N ASN A 472 8.95 -4.68 5.19
CA ASN A 472 9.96 -5.55 4.59
C ASN A 472 10.35 -6.71 5.51
N VAL A 473 10.59 -6.43 6.80
CA VAL A 473 10.91 -7.48 7.79
C VAL A 473 9.74 -8.45 7.96
N LEU A 474 8.51 -7.95 7.99
CA LEU A 474 7.31 -8.78 8.07
C LEU A 474 7.16 -9.68 6.83
N GLU A 475 7.37 -9.14 5.65
CA GLU A 475 7.32 -9.91 4.40
C GLU A 475 8.33 -11.03 4.37
N ASP A 476 9.61 -10.74 4.69
CA ASP A 476 10.66 -11.75 4.72
C ASP A 476 10.32 -12.86 5.72
N PHE A 477 9.72 -12.51 6.85
CA PHE A 477 9.20 -13.48 7.81
C PHE A 477 8.06 -14.32 7.22
N LEU A 478 7.05 -13.67 6.61
CA LEU A 478 5.87 -14.35 6.05
C LEU A 478 6.20 -15.21 4.82
N MET A 479 7.18 -14.83 4.01
CA MET A 479 7.66 -15.65 2.89
C MET A 479 8.16 -17.02 3.36
N ASN A 480 8.80 -17.07 4.54
CA ASN A 480 9.34 -18.28 5.14
C ASN A 480 8.37 -18.98 6.11
N TYR A 481 7.17 -18.45 6.28
CA TYR A 481 6.16 -19.02 7.17
C TYR A 481 5.46 -20.19 6.50
N SER A 482 5.47 -21.39 7.12
CA SER A 482 4.96 -22.64 6.55
C SER A 482 3.57 -23.07 7.08
N GLY A 483 2.93 -22.25 7.94
CA GLY A 483 1.55 -22.44 8.40
C GLY A 483 0.51 -21.91 7.42
N VAL A 484 -0.74 -21.92 7.86
CA VAL A 484 -1.82 -21.25 7.16
C VAL A 484 -1.74 -19.75 7.39
N LEU A 485 -1.75 -18.98 6.32
CA LEU A 485 -1.76 -17.51 6.37
C LEU A 485 -3.08 -16.99 5.79
N ILE A 486 -3.80 -16.18 6.57
CA ILE A 486 -4.89 -15.35 6.07
C ILE A 486 -4.46 -13.89 6.19
N LEU A 487 -4.50 -13.19 5.08
CA LEU A 487 -4.12 -11.79 4.98
C LEU A 487 -5.29 -10.94 4.49
N VAL A 488 -5.77 -10.03 5.32
CA VAL A 488 -6.64 -8.92 4.90
C VAL A 488 -5.74 -7.72 4.72
N SER A 489 -5.66 -7.19 3.53
CA SER A 489 -4.88 -5.99 3.26
C SER A 489 -5.43 -5.20 2.08
N HIS A 490 -5.29 -3.89 2.16
CA HIS A 490 -5.45 -3.00 1.03
C HIS A 490 -4.12 -2.70 0.32
N ASP A 491 -3.01 -3.20 0.86
CA ASP A 491 -1.70 -3.19 0.21
C ASP A 491 -1.63 -4.33 -0.83
N ARG A 492 -1.78 -3.95 -2.10
CA ARG A 492 -1.74 -4.85 -3.26
C ARG A 492 -0.41 -5.61 -3.35
N TYR A 493 0.69 -4.95 -3.01
CA TYR A 493 2.03 -5.56 -3.05
C TYR A 493 2.14 -6.72 -2.07
N LEU A 494 1.59 -6.57 -0.86
CA LEU A 494 1.53 -7.65 0.13
C LEU A 494 0.68 -8.82 -0.34
N LEU A 495 -0.50 -8.53 -0.93
CA LEU A 495 -1.38 -9.56 -1.47
C LEU A 495 -0.68 -10.33 -2.61
N ASP A 496 -0.08 -9.62 -3.58
CA ASP A 496 0.58 -10.26 -4.72
C ASP A 496 1.77 -11.14 -4.31
N LYS A 497 2.53 -10.69 -3.32
CA LYS A 497 3.76 -11.39 -2.89
C LYS A 497 3.50 -12.57 -1.97
N LEU A 498 2.45 -12.50 -1.14
CA LEU A 498 2.24 -13.43 -0.02
C LEU A 498 1.05 -14.36 -0.19
N THR A 499 0.15 -14.13 -1.16
CA THR A 499 -1.05 -14.96 -1.32
C THR A 499 -1.05 -15.72 -2.65
N GLU A 500 -1.60 -16.92 -2.62
CA GLU A 500 -1.75 -17.83 -3.77
C GLU A 500 -3.22 -17.99 -4.15
N GLN A 501 -4.13 -17.60 -3.27
CA GLN A 501 -5.56 -17.66 -3.44
C GLN A 501 -6.22 -16.43 -2.83
N LEU A 502 -7.31 -15.96 -3.43
CA LEU A 502 -8.09 -14.83 -2.92
C LEU A 502 -9.53 -15.25 -2.62
N PHE A 503 -10.06 -14.79 -1.49
CA PHE A 503 -11.48 -14.79 -1.21
C PHE A 503 -12.01 -13.38 -1.47
N ILE A 504 -12.83 -13.26 -2.50
CA ILE A 504 -13.38 -11.98 -2.99
C ILE A 504 -14.76 -11.78 -2.38
N PHE A 505 -14.89 -10.79 -1.52
CA PHE A 505 -16.14 -10.40 -0.90
C PHE A 505 -16.89 -9.41 -1.80
N GLU A 506 -17.84 -9.91 -2.60
CA GLU A 506 -18.60 -9.09 -3.54
C GLU A 506 -19.71 -8.26 -2.87
N GLY A 507 -20.08 -8.63 -1.64
CA GLY A 507 -21.24 -8.10 -0.92
C GLY A 507 -22.44 -9.04 -1.00
N GLU A 508 -23.55 -8.67 -0.35
CA GLU A 508 -24.80 -9.45 -0.31
C GLU A 508 -24.59 -10.93 0.08
N GLY A 509 -23.55 -11.19 0.87
CA GLY A 509 -23.20 -12.52 1.38
C GLY A 509 -22.38 -13.40 0.44
N LYS A 510 -22.08 -12.98 -0.76
CA LYS A 510 -21.33 -13.76 -1.74
C LYS A 510 -19.82 -13.65 -1.53
N ILE A 511 -19.15 -14.80 -1.48
CA ILE A 511 -17.70 -14.93 -1.43
C ILE A 511 -17.25 -15.80 -2.60
N ASP A 512 -16.49 -15.24 -3.53
CA ASP A 512 -15.90 -15.96 -4.64
C ASP A 512 -14.46 -16.34 -4.32
N ILE A 513 -14.05 -17.54 -4.74
CA ILE A 513 -12.70 -18.06 -4.55
C ILE A 513 -11.94 -17.95 -5.88
N TYR A 514 -10.86 -17.17 -5.88
CA TYR A 514 -9.98 -17.00 -7.01
C TYR A 514 -8.61 -17.65 -6.73
N ASN A 515 -8.14 -18.50 -7.64
CA ASN A 515 -6.81 -19.12 -7.54
C ASN A 515 -5.81 -18.27 -8.32
N GLY A 516 -4.97 -17.56 -7.64
CA GLY A 516 -4.00 -16.61 -8.17
C GLY A 516 -3.77 -15.44 -7.22
N ASN A 517 -2.88 -14.52 -7.61
CA ASN A 517 -2.61 -13.29 -6.87
C ASN A 517 -3.61 -12.16 -7.25
N TYR A 518 -3.47 -11.00 -6.59
CA TYR A 518 -4.39 -9.89 -6.83
C TYR A 518 -4.19 -9.24 -8.22
N ALA A 519 -2.95 -9.18 -8.72
CA ALA A 519 -2.65 -8.61 -10.03
C ALA A 519 -3.31 -9.43 -11.15
N ASP A 520 -3.23 -10.76 -11.10
CA ASP A 520 -3.87 -11.66 -12.06
C ASP A 520 -5.40 -11.51 -12.03
N TYR A 521 -5.99 -11.50 -10.83
CA TYR A 521 -7.43 -11.25 -10.65
C TYR A 521 -7.86 -9.93 -11.28
N LYS A 522 -7.08 -8.87 -11.09
CA LYS A 522 -7.40 -7.54 -11.63
C LYS A 522 -7.36 -7.48 -13.15
N ILE A 523 -6.36 -8.11 -13.75
CA ILE A 523 -6.23 -8.18 -15.22
C ILE A 523 -7.46 -8.86 -15.80
N GLU A 524 -7.90 -9.98 -15.23
CA GLU A 524 -9.09 -10.71 -15.68
C GLU A 524 -10.36 -9.87 -15.51
N GLN A 525 -10.54 -9.20 -14.38
CA GLN A 525 -11.68 -8.30 -14.16
C GLN A 525 -11.71 -7.13 -15.14
N ASP A 526 -10.57 -6.50 -15.41
CA ASP A 526 -10.48 -5.40 -16.36
C ASP A 526 -10.79 -5.86 -17.82
N GLN A 527 -10.43 -7.09 -18.18
CA GLN A 527 -10.79 -7.69 -19.47
C GLN A 527 -12.30 -7.93 -19.56
N LEU A 528 -12.90 -8.56 -18.54
CA LEU A 528 -14.34 -8.79 -18.48
C LEU A 528 -15.15 -7.49 -18.57
N LEU A 529 -14.69 -6.42 -17.90
CA LEU A 529 -15.34 -5.11 -17.97
C LEU A 529 -15.23 -4.45 -19.35
N LYS A 530 -14.12 -4.62 -20.04
CA LYS A 530 -13.94 -4.15 -21.43
C LYS A 530 -14.87 -4.88 -22.38
N ASP A 531 -14.97 -6.19 -22.27
CA ASP A 531 -15.85 -7.03 -23.09
C ASP A 531 -17.34 -6.70 -22.86
N GLN A 532 -17.72 -6.43 -21.62
CA GLN A 532 -19.08 -6.00 -21.28
C GLN A 532 -19.41 -4.61 -21.83
N LYS A 533 -18.46 -3.66 -21.82
CA LYS A 533 -18.64 -2.33 -22.41
C LYS A 533 -18.78 -2.43 -23.93
N GLN A 534 -17.94 -3.20 -24.61
CA GLN A 534 -18.05 -3.42 -26.06
C GLN A 534 -19.39 -4.07 -26.45
N LYS A 535 -19.95 -4.95 -25.60
CA LYS A 535 -21.28 -5.51 -25.82
C LYS A 535 -22.43 -4.51 -25.58
N LYS A 536 -22.24 -3.49 -24.75
CA LYS A 536 -23.25 -2.44 -24.47
C LYS A 536 -23.23 -1.29 -25.49
N ASP A 537 -22.10 -1.02 -26.12
CA ASP A 537 -21.94 0.06 -27.11
C ASP A 537 -22.36 -0.33 -28.53
N ILE A 538 -22.90 -1.53 -28.71
CA ILE A 538 -23.59 -1.88 -29.96
C ILE A 538 -24.97 -1.21 -29.93
N PRO A 539 -25.25 -0.17 -30.75
CA PRO A 539 -26.55 0.48 -30.74
C PRO A 539 -27.61 -0.59 -31.10
N VAL A 540 -28.60 -0.73 -30.20
CA VAL A 540 -29.78 -1.55 -30.49
C VAL A 540 -30.56 -0.86 -31.64
N GLN A 541 -30.15 -1.09 -32.86
CA GLN A 541 -31.04 -0.89 -34.00
C GLN A 541 -32.18 -1.91 -33.84
N LYS A 542 -33.41 -1.42 -33.77
CA LYS A 542 -34.60 -2.26 -33.87
C LYS A 542 -34.45 -3.10 -35.14
N LYS A 543 -34.05 -4.36 -35.00
CA LYS A 543 -34.03 -5.31 -36.11
C LYS A 543 -35.48 -5.67 -36.42
N GLU A 544 -35.94 -5.21 -37.56
CA GLU A 544 -36.91 -5.99 -38.34
C GLU A 544 -36.29 -7.37 -38.57
N VAL A 545 -37.09 -8.39 -38.36
CA VAL A 545 -36.68 -9.80 -38.49
C VAL A 545 -36.42 -10.08 -39.97
N VAL A 546 -35.20 -9.81 -40.42
CA VAL A 546 -34.66 -10.37 -41.65
C VAL A 546 -33.89 -11.61 -41.25
N LYS A 547 -34.33 -12.76 -41.70
CA LYS A 547 -33.59 -14.03 -41.62
C LYS A 547 -32.24 -13.84 -42.31
N GLU A 548 -31.15 -13.64 -41.56
CA GLU A 548 -29.80 -13.77 -42.09
C GLU A 548 -29.53 -15.26 -42.36
N GLU A 549 -29.41 -15.59 -43.62
CA GLU A 549 -28.77 -16.82 -44.07
C GLU A 549 -27.31 -16.79 -43.62
N LYS A 550 -26.89 -17.75 -42.78
CA LYS A 550 -25.48 -17.98 -42.45
C LYS A 550 -24.73 -18.17 -43.79
N LYS A 551 -23.87 -17.22 -44.15
CA LYS A 551 -22.92 -17.37 -45.26
C LYS A 551 -21.98 -18.50 -44.87
N LYS A 552 -22.15 -19.66 -45.47
CA LYS A 552 -21.18 -20.75 -45.42
C LYS A 552 -19.91 -20.27 -46.09
N LEU A 553 -18.75 -20.54 -45.50
CA LEU A 553 -17.45 -20.33 -46.11
C LEU A 553 -17.46 -20.83 -47.56
N SER A 554 -16.91 -20.04 -48.46
CA SER A 554 -16.64 -20.46 -49.82
C SER A 554 -15.63 -21.61 -49.81
N TYR A 555 -15.74 -22.56 -50.72
CA TYR A 555 -14.81 -23.69 -50.85
C TYR A 555 -13.32 -23.25 -50.89
N LYS A 556 -13.05 -22.04 -51.41
CA LYS A 556 -11.70 -21.46 -51.42
C LYS A 556 -11.25 -21.02 -50.03
N GLU A 557 -12.13 -20.44 -49.22
CA GLU A 557 -11.85 -19.99 -47.88
C GLU A 557 -11.65 -21.18 -46.91
N GLN A 558 -12.36 -22.28 -47.14
CA GLN A 558 -12.19 -23.51 -46.37
C GLN A 558 -10.84 -24.17 -46.68
N LEU A 559 -10.42 -24.16 -47.95
CA LEU A 559 -9.11 -24.68 -48.34
C LEU A 559 -7.95 -23.79 -47.85
N GLU A 560 -8.17 -22.46 -47.74
CA GLU A 560 -7.25 -21.51 -47.17
C GLU A 560 -7.12 -21.73 -45.63
N TYR A 561 -8.22 -21.97 -44.95
CA TYR A 561 -8.26 -22.28 -43.51
C TYR A 561 -7.43 -23.53 -43.17
N ASP A 562 -7.69 -24.67 -43.84
CA ASP A 562 -6.97 -25.92 -43.66
C ASP A 562 -5.48 -25.83 -44.02
N LYS A 563 -5.13 -24.94 -44.96
CA LYS A 563 -3.74 -24.69 -45.34
C LYS A 563 -3.01 -23.84 -44.32
N LEU A 564 -3.66 -22.78 -43.81
CA LEU A 564 -3.10 -21.91 -42.77
C LEU A 564 -2.83 -22.68 -41.47
N GLU A 565 -3.74 -23.58 -41.07
CA GLU A 565 -3.56 -24.42 -39.88
C GLU A 565 -2.28 -25.29 -39.96
N LYS A 566 -2.03 -25.90 -41.13
CA LYS A 566 -0.82 -26.69 -41.35
C LYS A 566 0.45 -25.83 -41.36
N GLU A 567 0.39 -24.67 -42.01
CA GLU A 567 1.53 -23.76 -42.09
C GLU A 567 1.88 -23.16 -40.72
N ILE A 568 0.90 -22.91 -39.84
CA ILE A 568 1.11 -22.47 -38.47
C ILE A 568 1.81 -23.59 -37.68
N GLN A 569 1.34 -24.83 -37.74
CA GLN A 569 1.95 -25.98 -37.07
C GLN A 569 3.41 -26.20 -37.51
N GLU A 570 3.70 -26.06 -38.82
CA GLU A 570 5.07 -26.19 -39.34
C GLU A 570 5.99 -25.08 -38.84
N LEU A 571 5.49 -23.83 -38.73
CA LEU A 571 6.24 -22.71 -38.21
C LEU A 571 6.48 -22.81 -36.69
N GLU A 572 5.50 -23.30 -35.93
CA GLU A 572 5.66 -23.57 -34.49
C GLU A 572 6.71 -24.67 -34.23
N ALA A 573 6.70 -25.74 -35.03
CA ALA A 573 7.72 -26.77 -34.97
C ALA A 573 9.13 -26.22 -35.29
N ALA A 574 9.23 -25.36 -36.31
CA ALA A 574 10.47 -24.68 -36.66
C ALA A 574 10.96 -23.74 -35.55
N LEU A 575 10.03 -23.01 -34.88
CA LEU A 575 10.33 -22.15 -33.75
C LEU A 575 10.93 -22.94 -32.58
N VAL A 576 10.32 -24.07 -32.23
CA VAL A 576 10.82 -24.96 -31.16
C VAL A 576 12.22 -25.47 -31.50
N ALA A 577 12.46 -25.87 -32.76
CA ALA A 577 13.78 -26.34 -33.19
C ALA A 577 14.85 -25.24 -33.11
N LYS A 578 14.51 -24.00 -33.52
CA LYS A 578 15.42 -22.85 -33.46
C LYS A 578 15.69 -22.39 -32.02
N ASN A 579 14.71 -22.42 -31.14
CA ASN A 579 14.88 -22.14 -29.72
C ASN A 579 15.82 -23.17 -29.05
N LYS A 580 15.76 -24.42 -29.46
CA LYS A 580 16.69 -25.46 -28.95
C LYS A 580 18.13 -25.21 -29.45
N LEU A 581 18.30 -24.81 -30.72
CA LEU A 581 19.59 -24.43 -31.29
C LEU A 581 20.17 -23.19 -30.59
N LEU A 582 19.34 -22.21 -30.21
CA LEU A 582 19.76 -21.02 -29.46
C LEU A 582 20.39 -21.39 -28.12
N LEU A 583 19.88 -22.44 -27.44
CA LEU A 583 20.40 -22.90 -26.15
C LEU A 583 21.72 -23.70 -26.29
N GLU A 584 22.00 -24.25 -27.45
CA GLU A 584 23.19 -25.09 -27.72
C GLU A 584 24.34 -24.28 -28.37
N THR A 585 24.09 -23.08 -28.87
CA THR A 585 25.08 -22.24 -29.59
C THR A 585 25.80 -21.27 -28.64
N VAL A 586 27.13 -21.19 -28.72
CA VAL A 586 28.00 -20.36 -27.86
C VAL A 586 28.58 -19.15 -28.62
N ASP A 587 28.51 -19.14 -29.96
CA ASP A 587 29.06 -18.07 -30.79
C ASP A 587 28.10 -16.86 -30.89
N HIS A 588 28.63 -15.67 -30.53
CA HIS A 588 27.85 -14.42 -30.49
C HIS A 588 27.25 -14.00 -31.86
N VAL A 589 27.93 -14.31 -32.96
CA VAL A 589 27.45 -13.94 -34.30
C VAL A 589 26.33 -14.88 -34.76
N GLU A 590 26.47 -16.17 -34.48
CA GLU A 590 25.42 -17.17 -34.75
C GLU A 590 24.20 -16.98 -33.86
N LEU A 591 24.37 -16.61 -32.59
CA LEU A 591 23.27 -16.27 -31.68
C LEU A 591 22.43 -15.09 -32.19
N SER A 592 23.06 -14.04 -32.72
CA SER A 592 22.35 -12.89 -33.31
C SER A 592 21.55 -13.28 -34.56
N ASN A 593 22.10 -14.15 -35.40
CA ASN A 593 21.42 -14.64 -36.62
C ASN A 593 20.21 -15.53 -36.24
N ILE A 594 20.39 -16.45 -35.31
CA ILE A 594 19.30 -17.33 -34.82
C ILE A 594 18.18 -16.51 -34.16
N ALA A 595 18.53 -15.47 -33.37
CA ALA A 595 17.55 -14.59 -32.77
C ALA A 595 16.71 -13.83 -33.81
N SER A 596 17.34 -13.31 -34.87
CA SER A 596 16.62 -12.63 -35.96
C SER A 596 15.73 -13.57 -36.76
N GLU A 597 16.14 -14.83 -36.95
CA GLU A 597 15.31 -15.84 -37.58
C GLU A 597 14.10 -16.24 -36.72
N ILE A 598 14.27 -16.34 -35.38
CA ILE A 598 13.18 -16.59 -34.43
C ILE A 598 12.16 -15.45 -34.48
N GLU A 599 12.61 -14.20 -34.49
CA GLU A 599 11.72 -13.03 -34.60
C GLU A 599 10.92 -13.03 -35.93
N ASN A 600 11.57 -13.38 -37.03
CA ASN A 600 10.89 -13.52 -38.32
C ASN A 600 9.85 -14.65 -38.35
N ILE A 601 10.16 -15.81 -37.71
CA ILE A 601 9.22 -16.93 -37.60
C ILE A 601 8.02 -16.52 -36.74
N GLN A 602 8.25 -15.83 -35.61
CA GLN A 602 7.20 -15.34 -34.72
C GLN A 602 6.24 -14.38 -35.44
N ASN A 603 6.78 -13.37 -36.15
CA ASN A 603 5.98 -12.43 -36.93
C ASN A 603 5.13 -13.11 -38.03
N ASN A 604 5.65 -14.19 -38.64
CA ASN A 604 4.93 -14.98 -39.59
C ASN A 604 3.80 -15.81 -38.97
N ILE A 605 4.02 -16.37 -37.78
CA ILE A 605 2.98 -17.07 -37.01
C ILE A 605 1.86 -16.11 -36.67
N ASP A 606 2.18 -14.90 -36.15
CA ASP A 606 1.19 -13.91 -35.72
C ASP A 606 0.31 -13.47 -36.90
N ALA A 607 0.92 -13.12 -38.03
CA ALA A 607 0.18 -12.70 -39.23
C ALA A 607 -0.74 -13.80 -39.80
N LYS A 608 -0.28 -15.08 -39.76
CA LYS A 608 -1.09 -16.21 -40.23
C LYS A 608 -2.18 -16.58 -39.23
N SER A 609 -1.93 -16.45 -37.94
CA SER A 609 -2.90 -16.69 -36.87
C SER A 609 -4.04 -15.68 -36.89
N GLU A 610 -3.77 -14.39 -37.17
CA GLU A 610 -4.81 -13.38 -37.35
C GLU A 610 -5.72 -13.73 -38.54
N ARG A 611 -5.13 -14.15 -39.66
CA ARG A 611 -5.92 -14.54 -40.85
C ARG A 611 -6.73 -15.82 -40.61
N TRP A 612 -6.16 -16.80 -39.91
CA TRP A 612 -6.82 -18.05 -39.52
C TRP A 612 -8.00 -17.79 -38.58
N MET A 613 -7.83 -16.93 -37.54
CA MET A 613 -8.91 -16.51 -36.65
C MET A 613 -10.05 -15.81 -37.39
N HIS A 614 -9.72 -14.90 -38.30
CA HIS A 614 -10.74 -14.22 -39.10
C HIS A 614 -11.58 -15.19 -39.95
N LEU A 615 -10.97 -16.26 -40.48
CA LEU A 615 -11.69 -17.32 -41.22
C LEU A 615 -12.48 -18.22 -40.26
N ALA A 616 -11.98 -18.49 -39.06
CA ALA A 616 -12.68 -19.24 -38.03
C ALA A 616 -13.95 -18.53 -37.53
N ASP A 617 -13.93 -17.21 -37.40
CA ASP A 617 -15.10 -16.40 -36.99
C ASP A 617 -16.22 -16.40 -38.05
N LEU A 618 -15.90 -16.80 -39.29
CA LEU A 618 -16.88 -16.93 -40.38
C LEU A 618 -17.51 -18.35 -40.51
N MET A 619 -17.00 -19.32 -39.69
CA MET A 619 -17.53 -20.67 -39.56
C MET A 619 -18.75 -20.72 -38.64
#